data_1726c702d1dbb6f41bcc9a2b47eca10c
#
_entry.id   1726c702d1dbb6f41bcc9a2b47eca10c
#
_cell.length_a   1.000
_cell.length_b   1.000
_cell.length_c   1.000
_cell.angle_alpha   90.00
_cell.angle_beta   90.00
_cell.angle_gamma   90.00
#
_symmetry.space_group_name_H-M   'P 1'
#
loop_
_entity.id
_entity.type
_entity.pdbx_description
1 polymer ?
#
loop_
_entity_poly.entity_id
_entity_poly.type
_entity_poly.pdbx_seq_one_letter_code
_entity_poly.pdbx_strand_id
1 'polypeptide(L)'
;MNILYILGNGFDKAQKMATGYPDFYKYLTDKVKNESALLGKMKSAITENTELWSDMESGLGEFTSATNNAEEFDSFYFELSEHLQNYLKKENEKFAPSDKLKNKFQSDFTTVSKYLGALDKERYNAFINRHSFSSKDISVITLNYTDTLEKILGLSPNI
;
A
#
# COMPACT_ATOMS: atom_id res chain seq x y z
N MET A 1 14.28 -20.67 13.08
CA MET A 1 13.18 -20.73 12.06
C MET A 1 13.04 -19.35 11.45
N ASN A 2 13.05 -19.26 10.13
CA ASN A 2 12.89 -17.98 9.43
C ASN A 2 11.43 -17.81 9.00
N ILE A 3 10.89 -16.63 9.27
CA ILE A 3 9.52 -16.23 8.92
C ILE A 3 9.62 -14.98 8.07
N LEU A 4 8.95 -15.01 6.93
CA LEU A 4 8.86 -13.85 6.04
C LEU A 4 7.41 -13.38 5.97
N TYR A 5 7.19 -12.11 6.30
CA TYR A 5 5.93 -11.41 6.04
C TYR A 5 6.06 -10.55 4.80
N ILE A 6 5.02 -10.56 3.97
CA ILE A 6 4.90 -9.65 2.82
C ILE A 6 3.66 -8.81 3.06
N LEU A 7 3.84 -7.49 3.16
CA LEU A 7 2.79 -6.52 3.44
C LEU A 7 2.54 -5.65 2.20
N GLY A 8 1.29 -5.53 1.82
CA GLY A 8 0.84 -4.62 0.77
C GLY A 8 -0.10 -3.55 1.32
N ASN A 9 -0.70 -2.75 0.45
CA ASN A 9 -1.54 -1.60 0.80
C ASN A 9 -2.72 -1.93 1.74
N GLY A 10 -3.17 -3.18 1.79
CA GLY A 10 -4.14 -3.65 2.78
C GLY A 10 -3.69 -3.42 4.23
N PHE A 11 -2.38 -3.39 4.48
CA PHE A 11 -1.83 -3.09 5.79
C PHE A 11 -2.09 -1.64 6.19
N ASP A 12 -1.84 -0.67 5.31
CA ASP A 12 -2.12 0.75 5.54
C ASP A 12 -3.62 0.99 5.73
N LYS A 13 -4.45 0.39 4.88
CA LYS A 13 -5.93 0.48 4.98
C LYS A 13 -6.44 -0.09 6.30
N ALA A 14 -5.84 -1.15 6.83
CA ALA A 14 -6.17 -1.70 8.14
C ALA A 14 -5.86 -0.71 9.28
N GLN A 15 -4.90 0.20 9.07
CA GLN A 15 -4.60 1.32 9.98
C GLN A 15 -5.47 2.57 9.70
N LYS A 16 -6.49 2.44 8.86
CA LYS A 16 -7.41 3.52 8.44
C LYS A 16 -6.74 4.66 7.68
N MET A 17 -5.63 4.38 7.04
CA MET A 17 -5.00 5.33 6.12
C MET A 17 -5.75 5.33 4.79
N ALA A 18 -5.92 6.51 4.22
CA ALA A 18 -6.56 6.69 2.92
C ALA A 18 -5.53 6.53 1.80
N THR A 19 -5.00 5.31 1.61
CA THR A 19 -3.95 5.00 0.63
C THR A 19 -4.45 4.17 -0.57
N GLY A 20 -5.77 4.04 -0.71
CA GLY A 20 -6.38 3.36 -1.86
C GLY A 20 -6.51 4.26 -3.09
N TYR A 21 -6.60 3.67 -4.27
CA TYR A 21 -6.84 4.40 -5.51
C TYR A 21 -8.10 5.29 -5.47
N PRO A 22 -9.25 4.84 -4.95
CA PRO A 22 -10.42 5.71 -4.82
C PRO A 22 -10.17 6.96 -3.97
N ASP A 23 -9.37 6.85 -2.91
CA ASP A 23 -9.01 7.97 -2.05
C ASP A 23 -8.14 8.99 -2.80
N PHE A 24 -7.17 8.49 -3.57
CA PHE A 24 -6.32 9.30 -4.43
C PHE A 24 -7.12 9.99 -5.54
N TYR A 25 -8.04 9.29 -6.20
CA TYR A 25 -8.90 9.89 -7.23
C TYR A 25 -9.78 11.01 -6.68
N LYS A 26 -10.30 10.81 -5.47
CA LYS A 26 -11.01 11.88 -4.77
C LYS A 26 -10.11 13.09 -4.52
N TYR A 27 -8.87 12.86 -4.09
CA TYR A 27 -7.89 13.94 -3.95
C TYR A 27 -7.63 14.67 -5.27
N LEU A 28 -7.42 13.94 -6.37
CA LEU A 28 -7.22 14.54 -7.69
C LEU A 28 -8.40 15.44 -8.06
N THR A 29 -9.62 14.97 -7.87
CA THR A 29 -10.84 15.71 -8.21
C THR A 29 -11.03 16.94 -7.32
N ASP A 30 -10.84 16.80 -6.01
CA ASP A 30 -11.18 17.84 -5.04
C ASP A 30 -10.08 18.90 -4.91
N LYS A 31 -8.82 18.54 -5.03
CA LYS A 31 -7.67 19.37 -4.65
C LYS A 31 -6.81 19.84 -5.82
N VAL A 32 -6.72 19.06 -6.88
CA VAL A 32 -5.92 19.43 -8.06
C VAL A 32 -6.79 20.21 -9.03
N LYS A 33 -6.51 21.51 -9.22
CA LYS A 33 -7.32 22.43 -10.06
C LYS A 33 -6.59 22.92 -11.30
N ASN A 34 -5.27 22.97 -11.26
CA ASN A 34 -4.43 23.40 -12.38
C ASN A 34 -3.73 22.16 -12.94
N GLU A 35 -4.47 21.38 -13.70
CA GLU A 35 -4.00 20.14 -14.30
C GLU A 35 -3.78 20.27 -15.81
N SER A 36 -2.96 19.38 -16.37
CA SER A 36 -2.86 19.20 -17.82
C SER A 36 -4.20 18.73 -18.43
N ALA A 37 -4.35 18.93 -19.73
CA ALA A 37 -5.54 18.47 -20.46
C ALA A 37 -5.72 16.93 -20.33
N LEU A 38 -4.61 16.16 -20.29
CA LEU A 38 -4.65 14.71 -20.13
C LEU A 38 -5.09 14.30 -18.72
N LEU A 39 -4.61 14.98 -17.69
CA LEU A 39 -5.06 14.69 -16.33
C LEU A 39 -6.55 15.02 -16.16
N GLY A 40 -7.03 16.07 -16.80
CA GLY A 40 -8.46 16.39 -16.88
C GLY A 40 -9.29 15.30 -17.58
N LYS A 41 -8.79 14.76 -18.70
CA LYS A 41 -9.42 13.62 -19.40
C LYS A 41 -9.42 12.36 -18.53
N MET A 42 -8.32 12.08 -17.82
CA MET A 42 -8.25 10.96 -16.89
C MET A 42 -9.30 11.06 -15.78
N LYS A 43 -9.47 12.23 -15.17
CA LYS A 43 -10.52 12.44 -14.16
C LYS A 43 -11.93 12.16 -14.70
N SER A 44 -12.20 12.52 -15.93
CA SER A 44 -13.47 12.20 -16.60
C SER A 44 -13.60 10.69 -16.82
N ALA A 45 -12.56 10.02 -17.33
CA ALA A 45 -12.54 8.58 -17.56
C ALA A 45 -12.73 7.78 -16.26
N ILE A 46 -12.15 8.21 -15.14
CA ILE A 46 -12.37 7.60 -13.82
C ILE A 46 -13.85 7.68 -13.42
N THR A 47 -14.48 8.83 -13.68
CA THR A 47 -15.90 9.03 -13.35
C THR A 47 -16.82 8.19 -14.22
N GLU A 48 -16.47 8.00 -15.49
CA GLU A 48 -17.24 7.24 -16.47
C GLU A 48 -17.13 5.73 -16.25
N ASN A 49 -15.98 5.22 -15.81
CA ASN A 49 -15.73 3.79 -15.61
C ASN A 49 -14.94 3.53 -14.32
N THR A 50 -15.59 3.65 -13.18
CA THR A 50 -14.99 3.41 -11.87
C THR A 50 -14.54 1.97 -11.65
N GLU A 51 -15.12 0.99 -12.35
CA GLU A 51 -14.72 -0.41 -12.26
C GLU A 51 -13.34 -0.64 -12.89
N LEU A 52 -13.10 -0.13 -14.07
CA LEU A 52 -11.79 -0.18 -14.72
C LEU A 52 -10.72 0.50 -13.86
N TRP A 53 -11.04 1.68 -13.34
CA TRP A 53 -10.13 2.47 -12.51
C TRP A 53 -10.04 2.01 -11.04
N SER A 54 -10.72 0.90 -10.68
CA SER A 54 -10.49 0.26 -9.38
C SER A 54 -9.06 -0.29 -9.26
N ASP A 55 -8.44 -0.59 -10.40
CA ASP A 55 -7.02 -0.86 -10.59
C ASP A 55 -6.40 0.22 -11.51
N MET A 56 -5.51 1.04 -10.95
CA MET A 56 -4.87 2.14 -11.69
C MET A 56 -4.03 1.64 -12.86
N GLU A 57 -3.39 0.49 -12.73
CA GLU A 57 -2.52 -0.08 -13.76
C GLU A 57 -3.35 -0.47 -14.98
N SER A 58 -4.48 -1.10 -14.78
CA SER A 58 -5.44 -1.43 -15.85
C SER A 58 -6.02 -0.18 -16.48
N GLY A 59 -6.43 0.80 -15.67
CA GLY A 59 -6.96 2.07 -16.16
C GLY A 59 -5.95 2.85 -17.00
N LEU A 60 -4.70 2.93 -16.55
CA LEU A 60 -3.62 3.59 -17.29
C LEU A 60 -3.28 2.85 -18.60
N GLY A 61 -3.32 1.51 -18.58
CA GLY A 61 -3.09 0.70 -19.79
C GLY A 61 -4.08 1.06 -20.91
N GLU A 62 -5.36 1.17 -20.62
CA GLU A 62 -6.37 1.60 -21.60
C GLU A 62 -6.25 3.09 -21.95
N PHE A 63 -5.88 3.92 -20.97
CA PHE A 63 -5.73 5.36 -21.16
C PHE A 63 -4.58 5.76 -22.09
N THR A 64 -3.62 4.87 -22.36
CA THR A 64 -2.55 5.10 -23.34
C THR A 64 -3.10 5.50 -24.72
N SER A 65 -4.29 5.00 -25.08
CA SER A 65 -4.98 5.36 -26.32
C SER A 65 -5.43 6.84 -26.41
N ALA A 66 -5.47 7.54 -25.28
CA ALA A 66 -5.85 8.95 -25.21
C ALA A 66 -4.68 9.91 -25.51
N THR A 67 -3.45 9.37 -25.63
CA THR A 67 -2.22 10.12 -25.92
C THR A 67 -1.83 9.97 -27.39
N ASN A 68 -1.16 10.99 -27.94
CA ASN A 68 -0.76 11.00 -29.36
C ASN A 68 0.60 10.33 -29.59
N ASN A 69 1.45 10.30 -28.59
CA ASN A 69 2.81 9.75 -28.65
C ASN A 69 3.33 9.43 -27.24
N ALA A 70 4.50 8.80 -27.17
CA ALA A 70 5.12 8.38 -25.93
C ALA A 70 5.52 9.58 -25.04
N GLU A 71 6.04 10.66 -25.62
CA GLU A 71 6.46 11.86 -24.89
C GLU A 71 5.29 12.53 -24.15
N GLU A 72 4.12 12.54 -24.78
CA GLU A 72 2.90 13.07 -24.16
C GLU A 72 2.44 12.18 -23.00
N PHE A 73 2.51 10.84 -23.17
CA PHE A 73 2.21 9.91 -22.10
C PHE A 73 3.20 10.02 -20.93
N ASP A 74 4.50 10.10 -21.21
CA ASP A 74 5.54 10.24 -20.20
C ASP A 74 5.36 11.51 -19.36
N SER A 75 5.05 12.62 -20.03
CA SER A 75 4.78 13.90 -19.35
C SER A 75 3.56 13.83 -18.43
N PHE A 76 2.49 13.21 -18.90
CA PHE A 76 1.28 12.97 -18.12
C PHE A 76 1.54 12.01 -16.94
N TYR A 77 2.28 10.92 -17.18
CA TYR A 77 2.62 9.95 -16.16
C TYR A 77 3.50 10.56 -15.05
N PHE A 78 4.42 11.44 -15.44
CA PHE A 78 5.23 12.20 -14.48
C PHE A 78 4.36 13.11 -13.61
N GLU A 79 3.46 13.91 -14.21
CA GLU A 79 2.51 14.76 -13.47
C GLU A 79 1.65 13.93 -12.49
N LEU A 80 1.09 12.81 -12.94
CA LEU A 80 0.30 11.90 -12.12
C LEU A 80 1.11 11.35 -10.94
N SER A 81 2.36 10.95 -11.22
CA SER A 81 3.27 10.42 -10.23
C SER A 81 3.63 11.45 -9.15
N GLU A 82 3.85 12.70 -9.52
CA GLU A 82 4.07 13.80 -8.56
C GLU A 82 2.85 14.01 -7.66
N HIS A 83 1.66 13.98 -8.22
CA HIS A 83 0.43 14.11 -7.45
C HIS A 83 0.26 12.93 -6.48
N LEU A 84 0.55 11.70 -6.91
CA LEU A 84 0.47 10.52 -6.08
C LEU A 84 1.50 10.57 -4.94
N GLN A 85 2.75 10.91 -5.23
CA GLN A 85 3.79 11.07 -4.21
C GLN A 85 3.41 12.11 -3.17
N ASN A 86 2.95 13.28 -3.60
CA ASN A 86 2.53 14.36 -2.71
C ASN A 86 1.32 13.97 -1.86
N TYR A 87 0.39 13.20 -2.43
CA TYR A 87 -0.75 12.66 -1.71
C TYR A 87 -0.34 11.67 -0.64
N LEU A 88 0.44 10.65 -1.01
CA LEU A 88 0.88 9.61 -0.09
C LEU A 88 1.77 10.17 1.02
N LYS A 89 2.62 11.15 0.72
CA LYS A 89 3.42 11.85 1.73
C LYS A 89 2.53 12.51 2.79
N LYS A 90 1.49 13.22 2.35
CA LYS A 90 0.53 13.86 3.28
C LYS A 90 -0.25 12.85 4.11
N GLU A 91 -0.67 11.73 3.52
CA GLU A 91 -1.34 10.66 4.26
C GLU A 91 -0.39 10.00 5.27
N ASN A 92 0.85 9.79 4.88
CA ASN A 92 1.89 9.25 5.73
C ASN A 92 2.21 10.16 6.94
N GLU A 93 2.25 11.49 6.73
CA GLU A 93 2.47 12.48 7.80
C GLU A 93 1.35 12.50 8.85
N LYS A 94 0.12 12.18 8.45
CA LYS A 94 -1.04 12.09 9.38
C LYS A 94 -0.98 10.88 10.28
N PHE A 95 -0.25 9.84 9.89
CA PHE A 95 -0.23 8.58 10.63
C PHE A 95 0.76 8.65 11.81
N ALA A 96 0.20 8.52 13.02
CA ALA A 96 0.94 8.45 14.27
C ALA A 96 0.44 7.23 15.08
N PRO A 97 1.19 6.12 15.13
CA PRO A 97 0.75 4.93 15.83
C PRO A 97 0.75 5.14 17.35
N SER A 98 -0.35 4.77 18.01
CA SER A 98 -0.42 4.74 19.46
C SER A 98 0.44 3.60 20.04
N ASP A 99 0.88 3.72 21.28
CA ASP A 99 1.64 2.66 21.96
C ASP A 99 0.84 1.37 22.07
N LYS A 100 -0.48 1.46 22.23
CA LYS A 100 -1.38 0.30 22.19
C LYS A 100 -1.30 -0.43 20.85
N LEU A 101 -1.26 0.30 19.73
CA LEU A 101 -1.11 -0.29 18.41
C LEU A 101 0.26 -0.94 18.22
N LYS A 102 1.34 -0.26 18.64
CA LYS A 102 2.71 -0.79 18.58
C LYS A 102 2.83 -2.11 19.35
N ASN A 103 2.39 -2.12 20.61
CA ASN A 103 2.45 -3.31 21.45
C ASN A 103 1.60 -4.45 20.90
N LYS A 104 0.38 -4.15 20.42
CA LYS A 104 -0.49 -5.14 19.79
C LYS A 104 0.16 -5.72 18.54
N PHE A 105 0.70 -4.88 17.66
CA PHE A 105 1.35 -5.32 16.44
C PHE A 105 2.55 -6.22 16.75
N GLN A 106 3.41 -5.82 17.68
CA GLN A 106 4.57 -6.60 18.08
C GLN A 106 4.18 -8.00 18.61
N SER A 107 3.14 -8.06 19.43
CA SER A 107 2.58 -9.34 19.91
C SER A 107 2.01 -10.19 18.78
N ASP A 108 1.21 -9.58 17.90
CA ASP A 108 0.58 -10.27 16.77
C ASP A 108 1.63 -10.79 15.78
N PHE A 109 2.66 -9.99 15.52
CA PHE A 109 3.72 -10.29 14.56
C PHE A 109 4.59 -11.48 14.99
N THR A 110 4.80 -11.64 16.30
CA THR A 110 5.55 -12.77 16.85
C THR A 110 4.73 -14.05 16.98
N THR A 111 3.38 -13.95 16.87
CA THR A 111 2.45 -15.07 17.04
C THR A 111 1.91 -15.54 15.68
N VAL A 112 2.78 -16.20 14.89
CA VAL A 112 2.49 -16.63 13.50
C VAL A 112 1.19 -17.41 13.37
N SER A 113 0.90 -18.31 14.33
CA SER A 113 -0.30 -19.15 14.31
C SER A 113 -1.62 -18.37 14.35
N LYS A 114 -1.58 -17.07 14.68
CA LYS A 114 -2.76 -16.20 14.73
C LYS A 114 -3.35 -15.93 13.35
N TYR A 115 -2.51 -15.92 12.32
CA TYR A 115 -2.89 -15.59 10.94
C TYR A 115 -3.15 -16.80 10.05
N LEU A 116 -3.02 -18.01 10.60
CA LEU A 116 -3.19 -19.25 9.86
C LEU A 116 -4.62 -19.76 9.98
N GLY A 117 -5.16 -20.28 8.89
CA GLY A 117 -6.38 -21.07 8.88
C GLY A 117 -6.21 -22.37 9.71
N ALA A 118 -7.31 -23.04 10.03
CA ALA A 118 -7.29 -24.22 10.92
C ALA A 118 -6.28 -25.28 10.47
N LEU A 119 -6.31 -25.69 9.19
CA LEU A 119 -5.42 -26.69 8.63
C LEU A 119 -3.95 -26.27 8.65
N ASP A 120 -3.67 -25.02 8.30
CA ASP A 120 -2.29 -24.51 8.29
C ASP A 120 -1.76 -24.32 9.70
N LYS A 121 -2.63 -24.00 10.65
CA LYS A 121 -2.29 -23.96 12.07
C LYS A 121 -1.90 -25.34 12.61
N GLU A 122 -2.62 -26.39 12.23
CA GLU A 122 -2.26 -27.77 12.59
C GLU A 122 -0.91 -28.15 12.00
N ARG A 123 -0.68 -27.87 10.72
CA ARG A 123 0.62 -28.12 10.06
C ARG A 123 1.77 -27.35 10.72
N TYR A 124 1.55 -26.08 11.02
CA TYR A 124 2.51 -25.25 11.74
C TYR A 124 2.84 -25.82 13.11
N ASN A 125 1.84 -26.20 13.90
CA ASN A 125 2.05 -26.77 15.22
C ASN A 125 2.80 -28.12 15.14
N ALA A 126 2.44 -28.99 14.19
CA ALA A 126 3.15 -30.25 13.96
C ALA A 126 4.62 -30.02 13.59
N PHE A 127 4.89 -29.00 12.75
CA PHE A 127 6.25 -28.61 12.38
C PHE A 127 7.04 -28.09 13.57
N ILE A 128 6.47 -27.17 14.37
CA ILE A 128 7.13 -26.63 15.59
C ILE A 128 7.42 -27.74 16.60
N ASN A 129 6.47 -28.66 16.82
CA ASN A 129 6.65 -29.79 17.76
C ASN A 129 7.72 -30.78 17.31
N ARG A 130 7.92 -30.95 16.00
CA ARG A 130 8.94 -31.84 15.43
C ARG A 130 10.34 -31.25 15.50
N HIS A 131 10.43 -29.92 15.44
CA HIS A 131 11.70 -29.19 15.37
C HIS A 131 11.82 -28.24 16.57
N SER A 132 12.78 -28.53 17.46
CA SER A 132 13.08 -27.60 18.57
C SER A 132 13.84 -26.40 18.04
N PHE A 133 13.15 -25.28 17.81
CA PHE A 133 13.78 -24.03 17.38
C PHE A 133 14.18 -23.19 18.58
N SER A 134 15.45 -22.83 18.65
CA SER A 134 15.99 -21.93 19.68
C SER A 134 15.63 -20.47 19.45
N SER A 135 15.40 -20.08 18.19
CA SER A 135 15.05 -18.71 17.80
C SER A 135 14.11 -18.67 16.59
N LYS A 136 13.41 -17.55 16.46
CA LYS A 136 12.63 -17.20 15.28
C LYS A 136 13.20 -15.89 14.71
N ASP A 137 13.65 -15.93 13.48
CA ASP A 137 14.09 -14.74 12.75
C ASP A 137 12.93 -14.28 11.87
N ILE A 138 12.53 -13.04 12.05
CA ILE A 138 11.38 -12.47 11.34
C ILE A 138 11.90 -11.41 10.38
N SER A 139 11.57 -11.59 9.11
CA SER A 139 11.83 -10.63 8.04
C SER A 139 10.52 -10.09 7.48
N VAL A 140 10.52 -8.85 7.05
CA VAL A 140 9.36 -8.22 6.43
C VAL A 140 9.77 -7.57 5.12
N ILE A 141 8.96 -7.80 4.10
CA ILE A 141 8.99 -7.03 2.86
C ILE A 141 7.71 -6.20 2.83
N THR A 142 7.85 -4.90 2.72
CA THR A 142 6.72 -3.99 2.47
C THR A 142 6.71 -3.55 1.01
N LEU A 143 5.54 -3.62 0.39
CA LEU A 143 5.26 -3.08 -0.94
C LEU A 143 4.50 -1.75 -0.86
N ASN A 144 4.41 -1.17 0.34
CA ASN A 144 3.74 0.10 0.58
C ASN A 144 4.70 1.27 0.27
N TYR A 145 4.14 2.37 -0.16
CA TYR A 145 4.85 3.63 -0.39
C TYR A 145 4.92 4.51 0.87
N THR A 146 4.48 3.98 2.01
CA THR A 146 4.42 4.67 3.30
C THR A 146 5.39 4.01 4.28
N ASP A 147 5.81 4.75 5.30
CA ASP A 147 6.64 4.24 6.40
C ASP A 147 5.80 3.77 7.62
N THR A 148 4.57 3.32 7.35
CA THR A 148 3.62 2.86 8.36
C THR A 148 4.20 1.76 9.24
N LEU A 149 4.85 0.79 8.63
CA LEU A 149 5.48 -0.33 9.34
C LEU A 149 6.63 0.16 10.23
N GLU A 150 7.51 0.99 9.68
CA GLU A 150 8.66 1.56 10.37
C GLU A 150 8.21 2.39 11.58
N LYS A 151 7.18 3.21 11.43
CA LYS A 151 6.59 3.99 12.53
C LYS A 151 6.01 3.10 13.63
N ILE A 152 5.34 2.00 13.26
CA ILE A 152 4.79 1.04 14.23
C ILE A 152 5.92 0.32 14.99
N LEU A 153 6.98 -0.07 14.29
CA LEU A 153 8.13 -0.77 14.88
C LEU A 153 9.13 0.17 15.56
N GLY A 154 8.99 1.48 15.40
CA GLY A 154 9.94 2.47 15.93
C GLY A 154 11.30 2.45 15.21
N LEU A 155 11.30 2.04 13.94
CA LEU A 155 12.49 2.03 13.09
C LEU A 155 12.65 3.39 12.39
N SER A 156 13.90 3.81 12.19
CA SER A 156 14.15 4.94 11.29
C SER A 156 13.97 4.45 9.85
N PRO A 157 13.25 5.20 8.99
CA PRO A 157 13.20 4.84 7.57
C PRO A 157 14.63 4.85 7.02
N ASN A 158 15.03 3.74 6.41
CA ASN A 158 16.24 3.71 5.58
C ASN A 158 15.90 4.46 4.28
N ILE A 159 16.33 5.70 4.21
CA ILE A 159 16.24 6.54 2.99
C ILE A 159 17.34 6.13 2.02
#